data_2f401196111c461665170f834deb3217
#
_entry.id   2f401196111c461665170f834deb3217
#
_cell.length_a   1.000
_cell.length_b   1.000
_cell.length_c   1.000
_cell.angle_alpha   90.00
_cell.angle_beta   90.00
_cell.angle_gamma   90.00
#
_symmetry.space_group_name_H-M   'P 1'
#
loop_
_entity.id
_entity.type
_entity.pdbx_description
1 polymer ?
#
loop_
_entity_poly.entity_id
_entity_poly.type
_entity_poly.pdbx_seq_one_letter_code
_entity_poly.pdbx_strand_id
1 'polypeptide(L)'
;HPGSSERAATAANRAHGAQTGPNATFGAPQATYLRRLDGLVLGTNPAEGVFLGSVFVQPDLGFHMRFPTGWRMVNSHQAVGASSPRGDAMIFLMVEGKGTEAKQGAQTFTEKHGEEYGLEVAREGPVKVGEIDSWRIEGTGWMQGQKVAALLTFVPFRGLIYRITAISPPGSADKFVGRSRAATRSFGPMTKQEMDSMEILTLRVVSAEAGESLRALGKRTRNAYGEQDTAILNGIFTDKRFREGDLVKIARAKPYRPSGRT
;
A
#
# COMPACT_ATOMS: atom_id res chain seq x y z
N HIS A 1 6.66 -8.19 -25.24
CA HIS A 1 6.07 -9.35 -24.54
C HIS A 1 4.98 -9.96 -25.41
N PRO A 2 4.88 -11.32 -25.50
CA PRO A 2 3.83 -11.99 -26.27
C PRO A 2 2.44 -11.55 -25.81
N GLY A 3 1.51 -11.40 -26.76
CA GLY A 3 0.12 -11.02 -26.46
C GLY A 3 -0.60 -12.06 -25.59
N SER A 4 -1.70 -11.66 -24.94
CA SER A 4 -2.46 -12.57 -24.04
C SER A 4 -2.97 -13.81 -24.76
N SER A 5 -3.40 -13.68 -26.02
CA SER A 5 -3.84 -14.78 -26.88
C SER A 5 -2.71 -15.77 -27.21
N GLU A 6 -1.52 -15.25 -27.49
CA GLU A 6 -0.34 -16.06 -27.79
C GLU A 6 0.14 -16.84 -26.55
N ARG A 7 0.09 -16.22 -25.36
CA ARG A 7 0.37 -16.91 -24.09
C ARG A 7 -0.65 -18.00 -23.80
N ALA A 8 -1.93 -17.73 -24.05
CA ALA A 8 -2.99 -18.72 -23.87
C ALA A 8 -2.81 -19.92 -24.81
N ALA A 9 -2.50 -19.67 -26.11
CA ALA A 9 -2.22 -20.74 -27.09
C ALA A 9 -0.99 -21.55 -26.68
N THR A 10 0.08 -20.90 -26.24
CA THR A 10 1.30 -21.59 -25.77
C THR A 10 1.01 -22.44 -24.52
N ALA A 11 0.23 -21.94 -23.59
CA ALA A 11 -0.17 -22.68 -22.40
C ALA A 11 -1.04 -23.90 -22.75
N ALA A 12 -2.00 -23.72 -23.67
CA ALA A 12 -2.85 -24.82 -24.16
C ALA A 12 -2.02 -25.92 -24.85
N ASN A 13 -1.08 -25.53 -25.73
CA ASN A 13 -0.20 -26.49 -26.40
C ASN A 13 0.69 -27.25 -25.41
N ARG A 14 1.24 -26.58 -24.40
CA ARG A 14 2.00 -27.23 -23.32
C ARG A 14 1.15 -28.18 -22.50
N ALA A 15 -0.10 -27.82 -22.19
CA ALA A 15 -1.01 -28.69 -21.48
C ALA A 15 -1.38 -29.94 -22.27
N HIS A 16 -1.58 -29.82 -23.58
CA HIS A 16 -1.83 -30.97 -24.47
C HIS A 16 -0.62 -31.91 -24.59
N GLY A 17 0.58 -31.36 -24.55
CA GLY A 17 1.84 -32.14 -24.58
C GLY A 17 2.27 -32.74 -23.24
N ALA A 18 1.61 -32.34 -22.15
CA ALA A 18 1.94 -32.88 -20.83
C ALA A 18 1.44 -34.33 -20.71
N GLN A 19 2.40 -35.29 -20.68
CA GLN A 19 2.07 -36.66 -20.38
C GLN A 19 1.71 -36.79 -18.89
N THR A 20 0.44 -37.09 -18.62
CA THR A 20 -0.02 -37.42 -17.27
C THR A 20 0.14 -38.93 -17.09
N GLY A 21 0.99 -39.33 -16.16
CA GLY A 21 1.10 -40.75 -15.78
C GLY A 21 -0.18 -41.30 -15.19
N PRO A 22 -0.43 -42.60 -15.17
CA PRO A 22 -1.66 -43.23 -14.69
C PRO A 22 -1.99 -42.92 -13.22
N ASN A 23 -1.03 -42.41 -12.45
CA ASN A 23 -1.19 -41.99 -11.04
C ASN A 23 -1.12 -40.49 -10.85
N ALA A 24 -1.26 -39.67 -11.91
CA ALA A 24 -1.27 -38.23 -11.77
C ALA A 24 -2.54 -37.79 -11.03
N THR A 25 -2.41 -37.48 -9.77
CA THR A 25 -3.46 -36.80 -9.00
C THR A 25 -3.43 -35.33 -9.43
N PHE A 26 -4.33 -34.96 -10.33
CA PHE A 26 -4.65 -33.56 -10.55
C PHE A 26 -5.16 -32.99 -9.23
N GLY A 27 -4.77 -31.75 -8.93
CA GLY A 27 -5.08 -31.07 -7.68
C GLY A 27 -6.53 -31.18 -7.22
N ALA A 28 -6.83 -30.64 -6.08
CA ALA A 28 -8.16 -30.69 -5.47
C ALA A 28 -9.28 -30.35 -6.48
N PRO A 29 -10.49 -30.99 -6.41
CA PRO A 29 -11.62 -30.63 -7.23
C PRO A 29 -11.83 -29.11 -7.26
N GLN A 30 -12.25 -28.58 -8.41
CA GLN A 30 -12.42 -27.12 -8.60
C GLN A 30 -13.17 -26.45 -7.45
N ALA A 31 -14.22 -27.08 -6.94
CA ALA A 31 -14.99 -26.57 -5.81
C ALA A 31 -14.14 -26.44 -4.53
N THR A 32 -13.31 -27.43 -4.25
CA THR A 32 -12.38 -27.40 -3.09
C THR A 32 -11.33 -26.32 -3.26
N TYR A 33 -10.78 -26.16 -4.48
CA TYR A 33 -9.83 -25.08 -4.78
C TYR A 33 -10.48 -23.71 -4.62
N LEU A 34 -11.66 -23.47 -5.21
CA LEU A 34 -12.36 -22.20 -5.11
C LEU A 34 -12.64 -21.82 -3.66
N ARG A 35 -13.08 -22.78 -2.84
CA ARG A 35 -13.34 -22.53 -1.41
C ARG A 35 -12.09 -22.12 -0.63
N ARG A 36 -10.90 -22.57 -1.04
CA ARG A 36 -9.61 -22.13 -0.43
C ARG A 36 -9.28 -20.68 -0.73
N LEU A 37 -9.87 -20.10 -1.78
CA LEU A 37 -9.70 -18.68 -2.11
C LEU A 37 -10.58 -17.77 -1.25
N ASP A 38 -11.55 -18.34 -0.53
CA ASP A 38 -12.48 -17.57 0.30
C ASP A 38 -11.72 -16.81 1.40
N GLY A 39 -11.95 -15.51 1.49
CA GLY A 39 -11.25 -14.63 2.45
C GLY A 39 -9.98 -13.96 1.92
N LEU A 40 -9.49 -14.30 0.73
CA LEU A 40 -8.37 -13.59 0.14
C LEU A 40 -8.69 -12.10 -0.02
N VAL A 41 -7.72 -11.25 0.30
CA VAL A 41 -7.83 -9.80 0.11
C VAL A 41 -7.81 -9.48 -1.38
N LEU A 42 -8.75 -8.66 -1.83
CA LEU A 42 -8.85 -8.14 -3.19
C LEU A 42 -8.40 -6.68 -3.20
N GLY A 43 -7.48 -6.36 -4.12
CA GLY A 43 -6.98 -4.98 -4.27
C GLY A 43 -6.09 -4.54 -3.10
N THR A 44 -6.26 -3.28 -2.67
CA THR A 44 -5.43 -2.69 -1.62
C THR A 44 -5.76 -3.28 -0.26
N ASN A 45 -4.71 -3.71 0.47
CA ASN A 45 -4.83 -4.19 1.84
C ASN A 45 -4.62 -3.02 2.82
N PRO A 46 -5.62 -2.62 3.61
CA PRO A 46 -5.46 -1.53 4.59
C PRO A 46 -4.36 -1.79 5.64
N ALA A 47 -4.02 -3.05 5.92
CA ALA A 47 -2.90 -3.40 6.80
C ALA A 47 -1.54 -2.85 6.32
N GLU A 48 -1.40 -2.65 5.01
CA GLU A 48 -0.20 -2.06 4.38
C GLU A 48 -0.26 -0.53 4.31
N GLY A 49 -1.35 0.06 4.79
CA GLY A 49 -1.67 1.46 4.63
C GLY A 49 -2.23 1.79 3.24
N VAL A 50 -3.03 2.83 3.18
CA VAL A 50 -3.72 3.24 1.95
C VAL A 50 -3.66 4.75 1.76
N PHE A 51 -3.71 5.19 0.50
CA PHE A 51 -3.88 6.59 0.15
C PHE A 51 -5.35 6.94 -0.02
N LEU A 52 -5.83 7.93 0.73
CA LEU A 52 -7.11 8.61 0.54
C LEU A 52 -6.81 9.96 -0.12
N GLY A 53 -6.79 10.01 -1.44
CA GLY A 53 -6.28 11.16 -2.18
C GLY A 53 -4.79 11.39 -1.88
N SER A 54 -4.45 12.53 -1.28
CA SER A 54 -3.06 12.85 -0.87
C SER A 54 -2.74 12.47 0.58
N VAL A 55 -3.69 11.92 1.32
CA VAL A 55 -3.50 11.48 2.71
C VAL A 55 -3.19 9.99 2.74
N PHE A 56 -2.03 9.65 3.24
CA PHE A 56 -1.72 8.28 3.61
C PHE A 56 -2.25 7.99 5.01
N VAL A 57 -2.94 6.89 5.17
CA VAL A 57 -3.43 6.38 6.44
C VAL A 57 -2.91 4.98 6.68
N GLN A 58 -2.43 4.72 7.88
CA GLN A 58 -1.92 3.41 8.30
C GLN A 58 -2.69 2.94 9.53
N PRO A 59 -3.77 2.17 9.34
CA PRO A 59 -4.68 1.79 10.43
C PRO A 59 -4.02 0.98 11.54
N ASP A 60 -3.16 0.01 11.21
CA ASP A 60 -2.52 -0.88 12.17
C ASP A 60 -1.51 -0.15 13.06
N LEU A 61 -0.88 0.91 12.55
CA LEU A 61 0.03 1.77 13.29
C LEU A 61 -0.67 3.03 13.83
N GLY A 62 -1.89 3.31 13.36
CA GLY A 62 -2.78 4.34 13.86
C GLY A 62 -2.33 5.77 13.56
N PHE A 63 -1.66 6.00 12.44
CA PHE A 63 -1.23 7.33 12.03
C PHE A 63 -1.72 7.70 10.63
N HIS A 64 -1.73 8.98 10.35
CA HIS A 64 -1.89 9.54 9.01
C HIS A 64 -0.78 10.55 8.68
N MET A 65 -0.57 10.80 7.38
CA MET A 65 0.31 11.86 6.88
C MET A 65 -0.20 12.34 5.53
N ARG A 66 -0.27 13.67 5.32
CA ARG A 66 -0.67 14.27 4.04
C ARG A 66 0.56 14.62 3.21
N PHE A 67 0.62 14.08 2.03
CA PHE A 67 1.63 14.42 1.03
C PHE A 67 1.19 15.60 0.14
N PRO A 68 2.11 16.29 -0.55
CA PRO A 68 1.73 17.41 -1.42
C PRO A 68 0.81 16.96 -2.55
N THR A 69 -0.28 17.70 -2.76
CA THR A 69 -1.22 17.43 -3.85
C THR A 69 -0.53 17.52 -5.21
N GLY A 70 -0.88 16.62 -6.13
CA GLY A 70 -0.31 16.53 -7.46
C GLY A 70 1.05 15.83 -7.53
N TRP A 71 1.58 15.36 -6.40
CA TRP A 71 2.76 14.50 -6.40
C TRP A 71 2.38 13.04 -6.67
N ARG A 72 3.31 12.29 -7.24
CA ARG A 72 3.11 10.85 -7.49
C ARG A 72 3.34 10.08 -6.20
N MET A 73 2.31 9.39 -5.73
CA MET A 73 2.33 8.62 -4.49
C MET A 73 2.94 7.24 -4.71
N VAL A 74 3.69 6.76 -3.71
CA VAL A 74 4.29 5.43 -3.67
C VAL A 74 4.03 4.84 -2.28
N ASN A 75 3.55 3.59 -2.27
CA ASN A 75 3.47 2.76 -1.07
C ASN A 75 4.20 1.45 -1.33
N SER A 76 5.20 1.15 -0.53
CA SER A 76 5.99 -0.08 -0.60
C SER A 76 6.19 -0.65 0.80
N HIS A 77 6.68 -1.90 0.88
CA HIS A 77 7.00 -2.51 2.18
C HIS A 77 8.08 -1.77 2.99
N GLN A 78 8.93 -0.98 2.34
CA GLN A 78 10.04 -0.30 2.99
C GLN A 78 9.71 1.15 3.36
N ALA A 79 8.93 1.83 2.51
CA ALA A 79 8.62 3.24 2.69
C ALA A 79 7.34 3.63 1.97
N VAL A 80 6.65 4.60 2.54
CA VAL A 80 5.59 5.33 1.86
C VAL A 80 6.08 6.72 1.51
N GLY A 81 5.70 7.24 0.36
CA GLY A 81 6.21 8.54 -0.06
C GLY A 81 5.51 9.14 -1.25
N ALA A 82 6.03 10.28 -1.66
CA ALA A 82 5.60 10.95 -2.87
C ALA A 82 6.79 11.62 -3.57
N SER A 83 6.76 11.65 -4.89
CA SER A 83 7.72 12.38 -5.71
C SER A 83 7.04 13.54 -6.44
N SER A 84 7.77 14.64 -6.59
CA SER A 84 7.29 15.78 -7.38
C SER A 84 6.96 15.36 -8.83
N PRO A 85 6.14 16.11 -9.57
CA PRO A 85 5.76 15.76 -10.94
C PRO A 85 6.97 15.59 -11.88
N ARG A 86 8.05 16.32 -11.61
CA ARG A 86 9.32 16.23 -12.37
C ARG A 86 10.28 15.18 -11.83
N GLY A 87 9.99 14.60 -10.64
CA GLY A 87 10.87 13.66 -9.97
C GLY A 87 12.10 14.29 -9.32
N ASP A 88 12.17 15.63 -9.25
CA ASP A 88 13.29 16.39 -8.70
C ASP A 88 13.23 16.59 -7.19
N ALA A 89 12.13 16.23 -6.55
CA ALA A 89 12.01 16.23 -5.09
C ALA A 89 11.17 15.04 -4.63
N MET A 90 11.49 14.52 -3.46
CA MET A 90 10.80 13.38 -2.85
C MET A 90 10.58 13.64 -1.36
N ILE A 91 9.48 13.12 -0.85
CA ILE A 91 9.20 13.01 0.58
C ILE A 91 8.83 11.56 0.84
N PHE A 92 9.47 10.93 1.81
CA PHE A 92 9.14 9.57 2.20
C PHE A 92 9.22 9.40 3.72
N LEU A 93 8.42 8.50 4.20
CA LEU A 93 8.29 8.11 5.60
C LEU A 93 8.62 6.64 5.74
N MET A 94 9.41 6.30 6.73
CA MET A 94 9.75 4.92 7.08
C MET A 94 9.89 4.79 8.60
N VAL A 95 9.78 3.55 9.07
CA VAL A 95 10.08 3.22 10.47
C VAL A 95 11.58 3.09 10.61
N GLU A 96 12.18 3.90 11.48
CA GLU A 96 13.62 3.85 11.77
C GLU A 96 13.95 2.79 12.82
N GLY A 97 13.04 2.58 13.77
CA GLY A 97 13.23 1.59 14.82
C GLY A 97 12.23 1.75 15.97
N LYS A 98 12.46 1.02 17.03
CA LYS A 98 11.73 1.17 18.30
C LYS A 98 12.34 2.30 19.12
N GLY A 99 11.52 3.08 19.80
CA GLY A 99 11.97 4.16 20.67
C GLY A 99 10.90 5.20 20.94
N THR A 100 11.21 6.07 21.90
CA THR A 100 10.34 7.19 22.31
C THR A 100 11.07 8.54 22.28
N GLU A 101 12.38 8.52 22.04
CA GLU A 101 13.25 9.72 22.06
C GLU A 101 13.70 10.08 20.63
N ALA A 102 13.16 11.17 20.10
CA ALA A 102 13.44 11.62 18.73
C ALA A 102 14.92 11.92 18.48
N LYS A 103 15.58 12.56 19.45
CA LYS A 103 17.02 12.88 19.37
C LYS A 103 17.88 11.63 19.30
N GLN A 104 17.57 10.63 20.12
CA GLN A 104 18.30 9.36 20.11
C GLN A 104 18.12 8.63 18.77
N GLY A 105 16.90 8.64 18.20
CA GLY A 105 16.66 8.10 16.87
C GLY A 105 17.47 8.79 15.78
N ALA A 106 17.60 10.12 15.86
CA ALA A 106 18.41 10.90 14.94
C ALA A 106 19.90 10.57 15.06
N GLN A 107 20.42 10.47 16.27
CA GLN A 107 21.81 10.10 16.55
C GLN A 107 22.12 8.70 16.04
N THR A 108 21.28 7.71 16.37
CA THR A 108 21.43 6.33 15.88
C THR A 108 21.45 6.26 14.34
N PHE A 109 20.58 7.03 13.68
CA PHE A 109 20.58 7.11 12.22
C PHE A 109 21.90 7.71 11.69
N THR A 110 22.36 8.82 12.25
CA THR A 110 23.58 9.50 11.81
C THR A 110 24.82 8.60 12.02
N GLU A 111 24.90 7.90 13.14
CA GLU A 111 25.99 6.95 13.43
C GLU A 111 26.03 5.78 12.44
N LYS A 112 24.85 5.24 12.07
CA LYS A 112 24.76 4.07 11.19
C LYS A 112 24.90 4.41 9.71
N HIS A 113 24.36 5.54 9.30
CA HIS A 113 24.12 5.85 7.89
C HIS A 113 24.73 7.18 7.44
N GLY A 114 25.22 8.01 8.38
CA GLY A 114 25.76 9.34 8.06
C GLY A 114 26.91 9.29 7.06
N GLU A 115 27.84 8.36 7.25
CA GLU A 115 28.97 8.15 6.35
C GLU A 115 28.52 7.59 4.99
N GLU A 116 27.64 6.60 4.99
CA GLU A 116 27.09 5.98 3.75
C GLU A 116 26.45 7.02 2.84
N TYR A 117 25.67 7.94 3.42
CA TYR A 117 25.02 9.01 2.67
C TYR A 117 25.86 10.28 2.52
N GLY A 118 27.08 10.32 3.07
CA GLY A 118 27.90 11.52 3.10
C GLY A 118 27.14 12.72 3.69
N LEU A 119 26.44 12.48 4.82
CA LEU A 119 25.58 13.48 5.44
C LEU A 119 26.37 14.60 6.07
N GLU A 120 26.28 15.78 5.48
CA GLU A 120 26.85 17.03 5.99
C GLU A 120 25.74 17.80 6.71
N VAL A 121 25.74 17.77 8.05
CA VAL A 121 24.73 18.45 8.87
C VAL A 121 25.03 19.95 8.92
N ALA A 122 24.11 20.76 8.42
CA ALA A 122 24.17 22.21 8.50
C ALA A 122 23.50 22.73 9.78
N ARG A 123 22.41 22.10 10.19
CA ARG A 123 21.66 22.45 11.40
C ARG A 123 20.87 21.26 11.90
N GLU A 124 20.79 21.12 13.22
CA GLU A 124 19.86 20.18 13.85
C GLU A 124 19.25 20.76 15.13
N GLY A 125 18.12 20.21 15.55
CA GLY A 125 17.46 20.65 16.77
C GLY A 125 16.06 20.12 16.95
N PRO A 126 15.47 20.43 18.13
CA PRO A 126 14.10 20.06 18.46
C PRO A 126 13.10 20.79 17.56
N VAL A 127 12.03 20.11 17.19
CA VAL A 127 10.88 20.67 16.46
C VAL A 127 9.59 20.03 16.96
N LYS A 128 8.46 20.68 16.69
CA LYS A 128 7.13 20.08 16.88
C LYS A 128 6.58 19.57 15.55
N VAL A 129 6.04 18.34 15.59
CA VAL A 129 5.21 17.78 14.52
C VAL A 129 3.81 17.55 15.09
N GLY A 130 2.89 18.47 14.79
CA GLY A 130 1.68 18.60 15.59
C GLY A 130 2.06 18.87 17.05
N GLU A 131 1.56 18.04 17.97
CA GLU A 131 1.91 18.09 19.40
C GLU A 131 3.10 17.18 19.78
N ILE A 132 3.70 16.48 18.81
CA ILE A 132 4.76 15.50 19.07
C ILE A 132 6.12 16.17 19.10
N ASP A 133 6.85 16.03 20.22
CA ASP A 133 8.24 16.45 20.32
C ASP A 133 9.11 15.59 19.40
N SER A 134 9.77 16.24 18.48
CA SER A 134 10.47 15.61 17.37
C SER A 134 11.87 16.23 17.21
N TRP A 135 12.73 15.60 16.44
CA TRP A 135 14.08 16.10 16.13
C TRP A 135 14.25 16.24 14.64
N ARG A 136 14.91 17.32 14.21
CA ARG A 136 15.15 17.60 12.79
C ARG A 136 16.62 17.78 12.51
N ILE A 137 17.08 17.20 11.40
CA ILE A 137 18.38 17.42 10.79
C ILE A 137 18.14 18.08 9.43
N GLU A 138 18.85 19.17 9.17
CA GLU A 138 18.90 19.86 7.88
C GLU A 138 20.36 19.84 7.39
N GLY A 139 20.57 19.43 6.13
CA GLY A 139 21.90 19.30 5.60
C GLY A 139 21.94 18.91 4.13
N THR A 140 23.06 18.39 3.70
CA THR A 140 23.24 17.81 2.37
C THR A 140 23.75 16.37 2.49
N GLY A 141 23.57 15.60 1.45
CA GLY A 141 24.05 14.22 1.37
C GLY A 141 24.06 13.74 -0.06
N TRP A 142 24.28 12.44 -0.24
CA TRP A 142 24.29 11.81 -1.56
C TRP A 142 23.20 10.77 -1.68
N MET A 143 22.48 10.80 -2.77
CA MET A 143 21.48 9.79 -3.13
C MET A 143 21.65 9.39 -4.59
N GLN A 144 21.87 8.11 -4.85
CA GLN A 144 22.09 7.57 -6.21
C GLN A 144 23.16 8.36 -6.99
N GLY A 145 24.26 8.72 -6.32
CA GLY A 145 25.38 9.47 -6.92
C GLY A 145 25.12 10.96 -7.15
N GLN A 146 24.00 11.50 -6.68
CA GLN A 146 23.66 12.93 -6.79
C GLN A 146 23.69 13.60 -5.41
N LYS A 147 24.28 14.80 -5.34
CA LYS A 147 24.22 15.62 -4.13
C LYS A 147 22.80 16.18 -3.96
N VAL A 148 22.22 16.00 -2.78
CA VAL A 148 20.86 16.43 -2.43
C VAL A 148 20.86 17.29 -1.18
N ALA A 149 19.95 18.25 -1.10
CA ALA A 149 19.56 18.86 0.15
C ALA A 149 18.60 17.90 0.86
N ALA A 150 18.82 17.67 2.13
CA ALA A 150 18.06 16.72 2.95
C ALA A 150 17.47 17.40 4.18
N LEU A 151 16.20 17.11 4.42
CA LEU A 151 15.45 17.48 5.62
C LEU A 151 14.94 16.19 6.26
N LEU A 152 15.57 15.74 7.34
CA LEU A 152 15.18 14.54 8.07
C LEU A 152 14.47 14.95 9.36
N THR A 153 13.31 14.39 9.62
CA THR A 153 12.59 14.63 10.87
C THR A 153 12.25 13.29 11.51
N PHE A 154 12.68 13.13 12.75
CA PHE A 154 12.46 11.93 13.56
C PHE A 154 11.30 12.19 14.51
N VAL A 155 10.27 11.37 14.40
CA VAL A 155 9.00 11.54 15.10
C VAL A 155 8.72 10.29 15.93
N PRO A 156 8.75 10.35 17.27
CA PRO A 156 8.36 9.24 18.10
C PRO A 156 6.83 9.14 18.15
N PHE A 157 6.31 7.97 17.83
CA PHE A 157 4.88 7.74 17.89
C PHE A 157 4.58 6.27 18.20
N ARG A 158 3.81 6.02 19.24
CA ARG A 158 3.41 4.67 19.68
C ARG A 158 4.57 3.67 19.82
N GLY A 159 5.68 4.13 20.42
CA GLY A 159 6.85 3.27 20.70
C GLY A 159 7.75 3.00 19.48
N LEU A 160 7.49 3.65 18.37
CA LEU A 160 8.32 3.61 17.17
C LEU A 160 8.87 5.01 16.88
N ILE A 161 10.05 5.06 16.29
CA ILE A 161 10.61 6.27 15.68
C ILE A 161 10.33 6.22 14.18
N TYR A 162 9.63 7.23 13.68
CA TYR A 162 9.41 7.42 12.26
C TYR A 162 10.38 8.46 11.73
N ARG A 163 11.02 8.18 10.60
CA ARG A 163 11.83 9.15 9.89
C ARG A 163 11.08 9.64 8.66
N ILE A 164 10.80 10.93 8.63
CA ILE A 164 10.27 11.63 7.47
C ILE A 164 11.43 12.33 6.79
N THR A 165 11.78 11.90 5.59
CA THR A 165 12.89 12.45 4.81
C THR A 165 12.34 13.19 3.61
N ALA A 166 12.74 14.44 3.44
CA ALA A 166 12.50 15.19 2.23
C ALA A 166 13.85 15.53 1.57
N ILE A 167 13.94 15.27 0.28
CA ILE A 167 15.13 15.53 -0.52
C ILE A 167 14.77 16.33 -1.77
N SER A 168 15.72 17.15 -2.21
CA SER A 168 15.63 17.91 -3.45
C SER A 168 17.04 18.28 -3.93
N PRO A 169 17.23 18.74 -5.18
CA PRO A 169 18.49 19.33 -5.58
C PRO A 169 18.85 20.53 -4.67
N PRO A 170 20.11 20.72 -4.26
CA PRO A 170 20.50 21.79 -3.34
C PRO A 170 20.08 23.19 -3.84
N GLY A 171 20.23 23.47 -5.13
CA GLY A 171 19.83 24.74 -5.74
C GLY A 171 18.32 24.98 -5.84
N SER A 172 17.49 24.01 -5.44
CA SER A 172 16.02 24.09 -5.46
C SER A 172 15.40 23.85 -4.08
N ALA A 173 16.20 23.71 -3.03
CA ALA A 173 15.73 23.38 -1.69
C ALA A 173 14.60 24.32 -1.22
N ASP A 174 14.73 25.62 -1.44
CA ASP A 174 13.75 26.63 -1.05
C ASP A 174 12.37 26.43 -1.68
N LYS A 175 12.31 25.90 -2.91
CA LYS A 175 11.04 25.62 -3.60
C LYS A 175 10.23 24.50 -2.93
N PHE A 176 10.92 23.58 -2.28
CA PHE A 176 10.31 22.37 -1.73
C PHE A 176 10.22 22.37 -0.21
N VAL A 177 11.04 23.18 0.51
CA VAL A 177 11.08 23.18 1.96
C VAL A 177 9.73 23.46 2.61
N GLY A 178 8.97 24.41 2.07
CA GLY A 178 7.63 24.74 2.58
C GLY A 178 6.66 23.55 2.48
N ARG A 179 6.64 22.86 1.32
CA ARG A 179 5.82 21.67 1.10
C ARG A 179 6.26 20.50 1.97
N SER A 180 7.56 20.31 2.11
CA SER A 180 8.14 19.26 2.95
C SER A 180 7.82 19.46 4.42
N ARG A 181 7.93 20.68 4.92
CA ARG A 181 7.54 21.02 6.31
C ARG A 181 6.04 20.90 6.53
N ALA A 182 5.20 21.28 5.54
CA ALA A 182 3.76 21.12 5.63
C ALA A 182 3.37 19.62 5.68
N ALA A 183 3.95 18.80 4.82
CA ALA A 183 3.74 17.35 4.83
C ALA A 183 4.17 16.75 6.18
N THR A 184 5.38 17.06 6.66
CA THR A 184 5.88 16.59 7.96
C THR A 184 4.94 16.98 9.11
N ARG A 185 4.49 18.25 9.17
CA ARG A 185 3.57 18.72 10.23
C ARG A 185 2.21 18.03 10.20
N SER A 186 1.82 17.44 9.08
CA SER A 186 0.56 16.71 8.96
C SER A 186 0.61 15.28 9.51
N PHE A 187 1.79 14.79 9.89
CA PHE A 187 1.88 13.49 10.55
C PHE A 187 1.24 13.55 11.94
N GLY A 188 0.39 12.57 12.22
CA GLY A 188 -0.31 12.52 13.50
C GLY A 188 -1.20 11.28 13.64
N PRO A 189 -1.93 11.17 14.76
CA PRO A 189 -2.86 10.08 14.99
C PRO A 189 -3.99 10.11 13.96
N MET A 190 -4.39 8.93 13.48
CA MET A 190 -5.59 8.79 12.65
C MET A 190 -6.82 9.34 13.37
N THR A 191 -7.67 10.01 12.61
CA THR A 191 -8.98 10.45 13.10
C THR A 191 -9.97 9.28 13.15
N LYS A 192 -10.99 9.42 13.99
CA LYS A 192 -12.09 8.43 14.03
C LYS A 192 -12.78 8.29 12.67
N GLN A 193 -12.97 9.39 11.95
CA GLN A 193 -13.58 9.38 10.61
C GLN A 193 -12.74 8.58 9.60
N GLU A 194 -11.42 8.76 9.60
CA GLU A 194 -10.52 7.98 8.75
C GLU A 194 -10.61 6.48 9.08
N MET A 195 -10.63 6.12 10.36
CA MET A 195 -10.77 4.73 10.80
C MET A 195 -12.12 4.14 10.38
N ASP A 196 -13.21 4.84 10.62
CA ASP A 196 -14.57 4.37 10.32
C ASP A 196 -14.81 4.25 8.80
N SER A 197 -14.06 4.98 7.98
CA SER A 197 -14.13 4.90 6.51
C SER A 197 -13.30 3.77 5.90
N MET A 198 -12.47 3.07 6.70
CA MET A 198 -11.64 2.00 6.18
C MET A 198 -12.44 0.74 5.89
N GLU A 199 -12.35 0.28 4.65
CA GLU A 199 -12.93 -0.98 4.21
C GLU A 199 -11.86 -1.89 3.62
N ILE A 200 -12.07 -3.19 3.76
CA ILE A 200 -11.28 -4.22 3.08
C ILE A 200 -12.20 -5.03 2.17
N LEU A 201 -11.76 -5.21 0.94
CA LEU A 201 -12.42 -6.12 0.01
C LEU A 201 -11.85 -7.53 0.16
N THR A 202 -12.72 -8.51 0.32
CA THR A 202 -12.32 -9.91 0.38
C THR A 202 -13.08 -10.72 -0.66
N LEU A 203 -12.39 -11.67 -1.27
CA LEU A 203 -13.01 -12.65 -2.14
C LEU A 203 -13.94 -13.56 -1.32
N ARG A 204 -15.15 -13.77 -1.82
CA ARG A 204 -16.08 -14.76 -1.29
C ARG A 204 -16.53 -15.67 -2.43
N VAL A 205 -16.68 -16.94 -2.12
CA VAL A 205 -17.22 -17.92 -3.07
C VAL A 205 -18.64 -18.24 -2.66
N VAL A 206 -19.58 -17.94 -3.55
CA VAL A 206 -21.02 -18.12 -3.32
C VAL A 206 -21.59 -19.08 -4.34
N SER A 207 -22.67 -19.78 -3.98
CA SER A 207 -23.44 -20.59 -4.93
C SER A 207 -24.48 -19.73 -5.64
N ALA A 208 -24.56 -19.87 -6.95
CA ALA A 208 -25.61 -19.26 -7.77
C ALA A 208 -26.91 -20.09 -7.73
N GLU A 209 -28.01 -19.42 -8.04
CA GLU A 209 -29.32 -20.02 -8.22
C GLU A 209 -29.58 -20.32 -9.71
N ALA A 210 -30.51 -21.25 -10.00
CA ALA A 210 -30.83 -21.63 -11.37
C ALA A 210 -31.34 -20.44 -12.18
N GLY A 211 -30.73 -20.17 -13.36
CA GLY A 211 -31.07 -19.06 -14.25
C GLY A 211 -30.65 -17.66 -13.76
N GLU A 212 -29.99 -17.56 -12.61
CA GLU A 212 -29.55 -16.30 -12.03
C GLU A 212 -28.57 -15.59 -12.97
N SER A 213 -28.69 -14.26 -13.10
CA SER A 213 -27.73 -13.41 -13.81
C SER A 213 -26.68 -12.86 -12.85
N LEU A 214 -25.54 -12.35 -13.39
CA LEU A 214 -24.52 -11.66 -12.59
C LEU A 214 -25.10 -10.49 -11.79
N ARG A 215 -26.03 -9.73 -12.38
CA ARG A 215 -26.72 -8.63 -11.70
C ARG A 215 -27.55 -9.11 -10.52
N ALA A 216 -28.36 -10.16 -10.71
CA ALA A 216 -29.21 -10.71 -9.66
C ALA A 216 -28.36 -11.28 -8.51
N LEU A 217 -27.34 -12.09 -8.86
CA LEU A 217 -26.36 -12.63 -7.92
C LEU A 217 -25.66 -11.51 -7.15
N GLY A 218 -25.17 -10.48 -7.85
CA GLY A 218 -24.50 -9.35 -7.24
C GLY A 218 -25.38 -8.62 -6.21
N LYS A 219 -26.64 -8.39 -6.54
CA LYS A 219 -27.63 -7.78 -5.63
C LYS A 219 -27.90 -8.68 -4.41
N ARG A 220 -28.19 -9.96 -4.64
CA ARG A 220 -28.49 -10.94 -3.57
C ARG A 220 -27.34 -11.11 -2.60
N THR A 221 -26.11 -11.18 -3.13
CA THR A 221 -24.90 -11.44 -2.34
C THR A 221 -24.22 -10.16 -1.84
N ARG A 222 -24.73 -8.97 -2.16
CA ARG A 222 -24.09 -7.66 -1.88
C ARG A 222 -22.66 -7.63 -2.40
N ASN A 223 -22.46 -8.04 -3.65
CA ASN A 223 -21.16 -8.01 -4.30
C ASN A 223 -20.71 -6.56 -4.50
N ALA A 224 -19.50 -6.23 -4.06
CA ALA A 224 -18.93 -4.90 -4.21
C ALA A 224 -18.45 -4.61 -5.64
N TYR A 225 -18.21 -5.66 -6.44
CA TYR A 225 -17.84 -5.51 -7.85
C TYR A 225 -19.07 -5.41 -8.74
N GLY A 226 -18.96 -4.58 -9.79
CA GLY A 226 -19.93 -4.56 -10.88
C GLY A 226 -19.97 -5.86 -11.68
N GLU A 227 -20.91 -5.96 -12.62
CA GLU A 227 -21.07 -7.14 -13.48
C GLU A 227 -19.80 -7.43 -14.29
N GLN A 228 -19.15 -6.38 -14.85
CA GLN A 228 -17.96 -6.52 -15.66
C GLN A 228 -16.76 -7.05 -14.85
N ASP A 229 -16.47 -6.45 -13.71
CA ASP A 229 -15.36 -6.88 -12.84
C ASP A 229 -15.60 -8.30 -12.30
N THR A 230 -16.86 -8.61 -11.97
CA THR A 230 -17.23 -9.96 -11.54
C THR A 230 -17.07 -10.98 -12.66
N ALA A 231 -17.43 -10.63 -13.89
CA ALA A 231 -17.22 -11.48 -15.06
C ALA A 231 -15.73 -11.75 -15.30
N ILE A 232 -14.90 -10.70 -15.24
CA ILE A 232 -13.43 -10.81 -15.35
C ILE A 232 -12.85 -11.71 -14.24
N LEU A 233 -13.26 -11.48 -12.99
CA LEU A 233 -12.81 -12.27 -11.84
C LEU A 233 -13.10 -13.76 -11.99
N ASN A 234 -14.20 -14.11 -12.67
CA ASN A 234 -14.64 -15.50 -12.89
C ASN A 234 -14.24 -16.06 -14.26
N GLY A 235 -13.72 -15.26 -15.19
CA GLY A 235 -13.40 -15.69 -16.56
C GLY A 235 -14.64 -16.06 -17.36
N ILE A 236 -15.74 -15.32 -17.19
CA ILE A 236 -17.03 -15.54 -17.85
C ILE A 236 -17.50 -14.27 -18.57
N PHE A 237 -18.53 -14.41 -19.42
CA PHE A 237 -19.20 -13.26 -20.04
C PHE A 237 -20.28 -12.68 -19.12
N THR A 238 -20.62 -11.41 -19.31
CA THR A 238 -21.60 -10.69 -18.48
C THR A 238 -23.05 -11.19 -18.66
N ASP A 239 -23.38 -11.79 -19.80
CA ASP A 239 -24.68 -12.36 -20.14
C ASP A 239 -24.88 -13.80 -19.61
N LYS A 240 -23.86 -14.35 -18.93
CA LYS A 240 -23.90 -15.69 -18.35
C LYS A 240 -25.13 -15.88 -17.46
N ARG A 241 -25.84 -17.00 -17.69
CA ARG A 241 -26.88 -17.55 -16.79
C ARG A 241 -26.30 -18.73 -16.04
N PHE A 242 -26.44 -18.70 -14.74
CA PHE A 242 -25.90 -19.75 -13.86
C PHE A 242 -26.83 -20.95 -13.76
N ARG A 243 -26.22 -22.10 -13.47
CA ARG A 243 -26.95 -23.28 -13.02
C ARG A 243 -27.03 -23.26 -11.51
N GLU A 244 -28.00 -24.01 -10.97
CA GLU A 244 -28.08 -24.23 -9.52
C GLU A 244 -26.74 -24.77 -8.98
N GLY A 245 -26.20 -24.12 -7.97
CA GLY A 245 -24.95 -24.55 -7.32
C GLY A 245 -23.66 -24.14 -8.01
N ASP A 246 -23.70 -23.46 -9.17
CA ASP A 246 -22.48 -22.89 -9.77
C ASP A 246 -21.76 -22.01 -8.77
N LEU A 247 -20.46 -22.26 -8.56
CA LEU A 247 -19.64 -21.45 -7.64
C LEU A 247 -19.13 -20.20 -8.33
N VAL A 248 -19.39 -19.04 -7.74
CA VAL A 248 -19.05 -17.74 -8.27
C VAL A 248 -18.22 -16.97 -7.25
N LYS A 249 -17.09 -16.44 -7.70
CA LYS A 249 -16.24 -15.53 -6.91
C LYS A 249 -16.85 -14.12 -6.94
N ILE A 250 -17.02 -13.52 -5.79
CA ILE A 250 -17.50 -12.15 -5.61
C ILE A 250 -16.54 -11.37 -4.73
N ALA A 251 -16.61 -10.03 -4.78
CA ALA A 251 -15.94 -9.15 -3.85
C ALA A 251 -16.91 -8.76 -2.72
N ARG A 252 -16.48 -8.93 -1.48
CA ARG A 252 -17.25 -8.50 -0.31
C ARG A 252 -16.52 -7.41 0.43
N ALA A 253 -17.13 -6.21 0.49
CA ALA A 253 -16.65 -5.14 1.35
C ALA A 253 -17.07 -5.40 2.81
N LYS A 254 -16.16 -5.10 3.73
CA LYS A 254 -16.42 -5.09 5.16
C LYS A 254 -15.57 -4.02 5.84
N PRO A 255 -16.02 -3.41 6.94
CA PRO A 255 -15.20 -2.50 7.71
C PRO A 255 -13.87 -3.14 8.08
N TYR A 256 -12.78 -2.42 7.86
CA TYR A 256 -11.47 -2.85 8.29
C TYR A 256 -11.34 -2.70 9.81
N ARG A 257 -10.81 -3.70 10.45
CA ARG A 257 -10.47 -3.65 11.88
C ARG A 257 -8.98 -3.92 11.99
N PRO A 258 -8.20 -2.98 12.54
CA PRO A 258 -6.78 -3.19 12.76
C PRO A 258 -6.54 -4.45 13.58
N SER A 259 -5.57 -5.24 13.17
CA SER A 259 -5.07 -6.34 13.99
C SER A 259 -4.38 -5.68 15.17
N GLY A 260 -5.03 -5.66 16.35
CA GLY A 260 -4.49 -5.05 17.55
C GLY A 260 -3.07 -5.57 17.80
N ARG A 261 -2.08 -4.72 17.64
CA ARG A 261 -0.81 -4.91 18.32
C ARG A 261 -1.00 -4.39 19.73
N THR A 262 -1.36 -5.31 20.63
CA THR A 262 -1.19 -5.13 22.07
C THR A 262 0.29 -4.94 22.40
#